data_ec1d78c2414329e827b0512ebb295010
#
_entry.id   ec1d78c2414329e827b0512ebb295010
#
_cell.length_a   1.000
_cell.length_b   1.000
_cell.length_c   1.000
_cell.angle_alpha   90.00
_cell.angle_beta   90.00
_cell.angle_gamma   90.00
#
_symmetry.space_group_name_H-M   'P 1'
#
loop_
_entity.id
_entity.type
_entity.pdbx_description
1 polymer ?
#
loop_
_entity_poly.entity_id
_entity_poly.type
_entity_poly.pdbx_seq_one_letter_code
_entity_poly.pdbx_strand_id
1 'polypeptide(L)'
;MLQVAPNGLNLLGPSWAGQVQVRAYGRGRLMVVRDRYERISREELYALVWREPMLRVAERFGVSSTLMAQVCRRLDVPRPSRGHWAKPSHGKHSPQPPLPPIGPGVPLGWRRGEKLASRSPLPKPPARRPRRIAQEGAGDGLHSVLVGAAEVFASGRLIEQDFLKPGKRQLADVVVSKGMLGAAFAVFNELLHGLEQDGYPVMLAPKDRTYWRSAVDERESPGKLVNRRHPALWSPSRPTLVFVGTVAIGLTLFELTETKEARRVGDQYLPLDQAEKYRPRSGWPQWSWTIPHAFATGRLCLQVYSPYPGTHWIHRWVERKPGELRQWITRIIRDIAKAAPRIASLVEGSEREAEKRRREWELERQRIEEQEQIRRREKAKAEATQQLLEIMERWGESQRIQDFFSGAENSVSNLPEAARCIAMDKLAQARELVGALDPLQALLEWKGPRER
;
A
#
# COMPACT_ATOMS: atom_id res chain seq x y z
N MET A 1 4.45 6.27 64.57
CA MET A 1 4.61 7.68 64.17
C MET A 1 5.88 7.79 63.37
N LEU A 2 5.77 7.85 62.08
CA LEU A 2 6.82 8.32 61.15
C LEU A 2 6.12 8.84 59.90
N GLN A 3 6.10 10.16 59.82
CA GLN A 3 5.64 10.93 58.66
C GLN A 3 6.63 10.72 57.51
N VAL A 4 6.12 10.42 56.32
CA VAL A 4 6.85 10.51 55.06
C VAL A 4 6.30 11.69 54.29
N ALA A 5 7.17 12.67 54.10
CA ALA A 5 6.90 13.85 53.27
C ALA A 5 6.91 13.51 51.77
N PRO A 6 6.14 14.24 50.94
CA PRO A 6 6.15 14.07 49.49
C PRO A 6 7.17 15.04 48.86
N ASN A 7 8.23 14.52 48.28
CA ASN A 7 9.05 15.32 47.36
C ASN A 7 8.83 14.87 45.93
N GLY A 8 7.99 15.65 45.25
CA GLY A 8 7.89 15.65 43.80
C GLY A 8 9.06 16.41 43.19
N LEU A 9 9.91 15.73 42.48
CA LEU A 9 10.86 16.33 41.52
C LEU A 9 10.29 16.20 40.13
N ASN A 10 9.70 17.32 39.68
CA ASN A 10 9.34 17.55 38.28
C ASN A 10 10.63 17.80 37.50
N LEU A 11 11.10 16.81 36.75
CA LEU A 11 12.04 17.01 35.68
C LEU A 11 11.29 16.88 34.37
N LEU A 12 10.84 18.02 33.84
CA LEU A 12 10.38 18.16 32.46
C LEU A 12 11.56 18.00 31.51
N GLY A 13 11.78 16.76 31.07
CA GLY A 13 12.51 16.45 29.85
C GLY A 13 11.53 16.13 28.73
N PRO A 14 11.91 16.22 27.45
CA PRO A 14 10.97 16.12 26.34
C PRO A 14 10.25 14.77 26.35
N SER A 15 8.92 14.83 26.19
CA SER A 15 7.91 13.77 26.21
C SER A 15 8.23 12.62 25.21
N TRP A 16 8.98 11.62 25.69
CA TRP A 16 9.27 10.37 24.98
C TRP A 16 8.64 9.15 25.65
N ALA A 17 7.73 9.36 26.60
CA ALA A 17 7.11 8.27 27.34
C ALA A 17 5.86 7.77 26.64
N GLY A 18 6.02 6.84 25.71
CA GLY A 18 4.96 5.92 25.36
C GLY A 18 4.51 5.16 26.62
N GLN A 19 3.21 5.07 26.86
CA GLN A 19 2.63 4.45 28.05
C GLN A 19 3.14 3.01 28.21
N VAL A 20 3.92 2.79 29.27
CA VAL A 20 4.39 1.48 29.68
C VAL A 20 3.26 0.81 30.47
N GLN A 21 2.50 -0.09 29.88
CA GLN A 21 1.59 -0.96 30.62
C GLN A 21 2.37 -2.11 31.23
N VAL A 22 2.49 -2.11 32.56
CA VAL A 22 3.06 -3.21 33.34
C VAL A 22 1.94 -4.20 33.66
N ARG A 23 1.94 -5.38 33.04
CA ARG A 23 1.09 -6.50 33.43
C ARG A 23 1.87 -7.48 34.29
N ALA A 24 1.42 -7.69 35.53
CA ALA A 24 1.94 -8.71 36.41
C ALA A 24 1.40 -10.08 36.01
N TYR A 25 2.28 -11.01 35.60
CA TYR A 25 1.97 -12.44 35.49
C TYR A 25 2.73 -13.18 36.57
N GLY A 26 2.07 -14.10 37.26
CA GLY A 26 2.50 -14.79 38.44
C GLY A 26 3.96 -15.26 38.45
N ARG A 27 4.60 -15.16 39.64
CA ARG A 27 6.00 -15.37 39.98
C ARG A 27 7.00 -14.32 39.50
N GLY A 28 6.86 -13.07 39.98
CA GLY A 28 8.02 -12.18 40.22
C GLY A 28 8.85 -11.68 39.02
N ARG A 29 8.44 -11.92 37.77
CA ARG A 29 9.12 -11.41 36.59
C ARG A 29 8.28 -10.28 35.95
N LEU A 30 8.69 -9.05 36.22
CA LEU A 30 8.17 -7.88 35.55
C LEU A 30 8.58 -7.91 34.05
N MET A 31 7.65 -8.31 33.18
CA MET A 31 7.86 -8.22 31.76
C MET A 31 7.28 -6.89 31.29
N VAL A 32 8.14 -5.95 30.95
CA VAL A 32 7.75 -4.68 30.32
C VAL A 32 7.22 -5.00 28.92
N VAL A 33 5.90 -5.06 28.77
CA VAL A 33 5.26 -5.17 27.47
C VAL A 33 5.30 -3.78 26.82
N ARG A 34 6.39 -3.47 26.13
CA ARG A 34 6.45 -2.32 25.25
C ARG A 34 5.54 -2.57 24.06
N ASP A 35 4.79 -1.56 23.71
CA ASP A 35 3.85 -1.59 22.59
C ASP A 35 4.57 -2.08 21.32
N ARG A 36 4.14 -3.23 20.79
CA ARG A 36 4.83 -4.01 19.73
C ARG A 36 4.86 -3.33 18.37
N TYR A 37 4.32 -2.12 18.23
CA TYR A 37 4.01 -1.49 16.94
C TYR A 37 4.48 -0.04 16.82
N GLU A 38 5.41 0.38 17.66
CA GLU A 38 5.91 1.74 17.56
C GLU A 38 6.66 1.93 16.23
N ARG A 39 6.21 2.93 15.49
CA ARG A 39 6.85 3.35 14.25
C ARG A 39 8.01 4.26 14.60
N ILE A 40 9.16 4.06 13.96
CA ILE A 40 10.33 4.93 14.11
C ILE A 40 10.52 5.74 12.82
N SER A 41 10.72 7.05 12.95
CA SER A 41 11.07 7.91 11.83
C SER A 41 12.54 7.72 11.43
N ARG A 42 12.90 8.21 10.27
CA ARG A 42 14.26 8.17 9.76
C ARG A 42 15.23 8.95 10.65
N GLU A 43 14.80 10.14 11.11
CA GLU A 43 15.55 11.04 11.96
C GLU A 43 15.77 10.43 13.37
N GLU A 44 14.72 9.85 13.93
CA GLU A 44 14.78 9.16 15.22
C GLU A 44 15.71 7.94 15.16
N LEU A 45 15.61 7.15 14.10
CA LEU A 45 16.49 6.01 13.91
C LEU A 45 17.95 6.44 13.76
N TYR A 46 18.22 7.54 13.03
CA TYR A 46 19.55 8.10 12.91
C TYR A 46 20.11 8.52 14.27
N ALA A 47 19.33 9.25 15.08
CA ALA A 47 19.75 9.64 16.43
C ALA A 47 20.04 8.41 17.34
N LEU A 48 19.21 7.37 17.26
CA LEU A 48 19.38 6.15 18.05
C LEU A 48 20.63 5.36 17.67
N VAL A 49 20.90 5.13 16.38
CA VAL A 49 22.04 4.32 15.94
C VAL A 49 23.40 5.00 16.18
N TRP A 50 23.42 6.31 16.38
CA TRP A 50 24.62 7.07 16.77
C TRP A 50 24.73 7.29 18.27
N ARG A 51 23.67 7.02 19.03
CA ARG A 51 23.65 7.10 20.50
C ARG A 51 23.94 5.76 21.18
N GLU A 52 23.50 4.64 20.58
CA GLU A 52 23.58 3.31 21.16
C GLU A 52 24.06 2.25 20.15
N PRO A 53 24.72 1.18 20.60
CA PRO A 53 25.10 0.06 19.74
C PRO A 53 23.89 -0.54 19.03
N MET A 54 24.07 -0.95 17.76
CA MET A 54 23.02 -1.53 16.90
C MET A 54 22.28 -2.70 17.56
N LEU A 55 22.94 -3.48 18.39
CA LEU A 55 22.34 -4.58 19.13
C LEU A 55 21.26 -4.08 20.09
N ARG A 56 21.56 -3.05 20.88
CA ARG A 56 20.61 -2.44 21.83
C ARG A 56 19.44 -1.77 21.13
N VAL A 57 19.72 -1.07 20.02
CA VAL A 57 18.65 -0.50 19.19
C VAL A 57 17.72 -1.62 18.68
N ALA A 58 18.27 -2.72 18.18
CA ALA A 58 17.50 -3.85 17.69
C ALA A 58 16.64 -4.51 18.80
N GLU A 59 17.20 -4.65 20.01
CA GLU A 59 16.49 -5.18 21.18
C GLU A 59 15.26 -4.34 21.56
N ARG A 60 15.37 -3.00 21.49
CA ARG A 60 14.23 -2.10 21.76
C ARG A 60 13.02 -2.38 20.86
N PHE A 61 13.27 -2.68 19.59
CA PHE A 61 12.22 -3.02 18.63
C PHE A 61 11.91 -4.53 18.57
N GLY A 62 12.57 -5.33 19.40
CA GLY A 62 12.43 -6.78 19.45
C GLY A 62 12.71 -7.46 18.08
N VAL A 63 13.75 -7.00 17.40
CA VAL A 63 14.22 -7.52 16.10
C VAL A 63 15.71 -7.88 16.16
N SER A 64 16.20 -8.60 15.16
CA SER A 64 17.63 -8.88 15.06
C SER A 64 18.42 -7.64 14.64
N SER A 65 19.68 -7.55 15.06
CA SER A 65 20.59 -6.49 14.64
C SER A 65 20.80 -6.46 13.12
N THR A 66 20.72 -7.62 12.47
CA THR A 66 20.79 -7.77 11.02
C THR A 66 19.57 -7.11 10.35
N LEU A 67 18.36 -7.36 10.86
CA LEU A 67 17.15 -6.73 10.34
C LEU A 67 17.17 -5.21 10.57
N MET A 68 17.59 -4.75 11.76
CA MET A 68 17.72 -3.31 12.04
C MET A 68 18.76 -2.66 11.11
N ALA A 69 19.85 -3.36 10.81
CA ALA A 69 20.83 -2.91 9.82
C ALA A 69 20.25 -2.80 8.39
N GLN A 70 19.32 -3.68 8.00
CA GLN A 70 18.59 -3.59 6.75
C GLN A 70 17.60 -2.41 6.76
N VAL A 71 16.92 -2.17 7.88
CA VAL A 71 16.05 -1.01 8.07
C VAL A 71 16.83 0.29 7.89
N CYS A 72 17.99 0.45 8.53
CA CYS A 72 18.85 1.61 8.35
C CYS A 72 19.25 1.81 6.88
N ARG A 73 19.61 0.73 6.17
CA ARG A 73 19.94 0.78 4.74
C ARG A 73 18.75 1.23 3.90
N ARG A 74 17.55 0.76 4.24
CA ARG A 74 16.33 1.12 3.53
C ARG A 74 15.92 2.56 3.74
N LEU A 75 16.08 3.06 4.96
CA LEU A 75 15.80 4.44 5.32
C LEU A 75 16.96 5.39 4.94
N ASP A 76 17.99 4.89 4.28
CA ASP A 76 19.22 5.64 3.95
C ASP A 76 19.83 6.34 5.16
N VAL A 77 19.84 5.62 6.30
CA VAL A 77 20.42 6.09 7.56
C VAL A 77 21.86 5.62 7.66
N PRO A 78 22.85 6.53 7.68
CA PRO A 78 24.24 6.18 7.86
C PRO A 78 24.46 5.58 9.25
N ARG A 79 25.21 4.47 9.27
CA ARG A 79 25.49 3.71 10.50
C ARG A 79 26.94 3.86 10.94
N PRO A 80 27.23 3.80 12.24
CA PRO A 80 28.60 3.71 12.72
C PRO A 80 29.34 2.52 12.10
N SER A 81 30.62 2.71 11.81
CA SER A 81 31.49 1.65 11.30
C SER A 81 31.71 0.55 12.32
N ARG A 82 32.11 -0.64 11.88
CA ARG A 82 32.51 -1.72 12.79
C ARG A 82 33.58 -1.24 13.75
N GLY A 83 33.42 -1.50 15.05
CA GLY A 83 34.36 -1.06 16.07
C GLY A 83 34.22 0.41 16.51
N HIS A 84 33.22 1.15 16.02
CA HIS A 84 32.96 2.53 16.44
C HIS A 84 32.85 2.67 17.95
N TRP A 85 32.11 1.76 18.59
CA TRP A 85 31.87 1.76 20.02
C TRP A 85 33.08 1.28 20.87
N ALA A 86 34.05 0.63 20.23
CA ALA A 86 35.32 0.26 20.88
C ALA A 86 36.40 1.35 20.73
N LYS A 87 36.28 2.25 19.77
CA LYS A 87 37.25 3.32 19.48
C LYS A 87 37.39 4.39 20.59
N PRO A 88 36.32 4.81 21.30
CA PRO A 88 36.44 5.80 22.36
C PRO A 88 37.37 5.36 23.49
N SER A 89 37.42 4.05 23.78
CA SER A 89 38.36 3.49 24.76
C SER A 89 39.84 3.62 24.36
N HIS A 90 40.12 3.93 23.08
CA HIS A 90 41.45 4.13 22.51
C HIS A 90 41.68 5.55 22.00
N GLY A 91 40.84 6.55 22.38
CA GLY A 91 41.00 7.96 22.05
C GLY A 91 40.76 8.31 20.57
N LYS A 92 40.20 7.41 19.76
CA LYS A 92 39.89 7.63 18.33
C LYS A 92 38.40 7.88 18.12
N HIS A 93 38.03 9.10 17.74
CA HIS A 93 36.64 9.43 17.36
C HIS A 93 36.44 9.26 15.86
N SER A 94 35.36 8.55 15.47
CA SER A 94 34.93 8.53 14.08
C SER A 94 33.87 9.62 13.88
N PRO A 95 34.01 10.51 12.88
CA PRO A 95 33.06 11.57 12.64
C PRO A 95 31.68 10.98 12.28
N GLN A 96 30.64 11.59 12.82
CA GLN A 96 29.25 11.26 12.48
C GLN A 96 28.90 11.97 11.16
N PRO A 97 28.68 11.24 10.04
CA PRO A 97 28.29 11.89 8.80
C PRO A 97 26.88 12.48 8.94
N PRO A 98 26.59 13.63 8.35
CA PRO A 98 25.25 14.21 8.38
C PRO A 98 24.22 13.24 7.73
N LEU A 99 22.98 13.31 8.19
CA LEU A 99 21.89 12.54 7.60
C LEU A 99 21.68 13.01 6.16
N PRO A 100 21.83 12.16 5.13
CA PRO A 100 21.65 12.56 3.73
C PRO A 100 20.27 13.15 3.48
N PRO A 101 20.06 14.02 2.50
CA PRO A 101 18.72 14.42 2.09
C PRO A 101 17.91 13.20 1.64
N ILE A 102 16.60 13.20 1.89
CA ILE A 102 15.74 12.08 1.56
C ILE A 102 15.66 11.94 0.04
N GLY A 103 16.20 10.85 -0.49
CA GLY A 103 16.08 10.50 -1.90
C GLY A 103 14.64 10.04 -2.25
N PRO A 104 14.23 10.15 -3.53
CA PRO A 104 12.92 9.65 -3.98
C PRO A 104 12.73 8.18 -3.65
N GLY A 105 11.55 7.82 -3.13
CA GLY A 105 11.22 6.45 -2.76
C GLY A 105 11.93 5.91 -1.49
N VAL A 106 12.61 6.77 -0.71
CA VAL A 106 13.08 6.41 0.64
C VAL A 106 11.92 6.55 1.63
N PRO A 107 11.51 5.48 2.35
CA PRO A 107 10.46 5.57 3.35
C PRO A 107 10.84 6.56 4.46
N LEU A 108 9.87 7.32 4.97
CA LEU A 108 10.08 8.27 6.07
C LEU A 108 10.22 7.61 7.45
N GLY A 109 9.91 6.33 7.55
CA GLY A 109 10.00 5.58 8.80
C GLY A 109 9.74 4.09 8.59
N TRP A 110 9.87 3.32 9.66
CA TRP A 110 9.67 1.88 9.66
C TRP A 110 8.91 1.44 10.91
N ARG A 111 8.10 0.37 10.76
CA ARG A 111 7.37 -0.30 11.83
C ARG A 111 7.76 -1.77 11.88
N ARG A 112 7.84 -2.35 13.09
CA ARG A 112 8.05 -3.78 13.27
C ARG A 112 6.96 -4.58 12.56
N GLY A 113 7.35 -5.63 11.82
CA GLY A 113 6.43 -6.45 11.01
C GLY A 113 6.10 -5.88 9.64
N GLU A 114 6.49 -4.63 9.36
CA GLU A 114 6.43 -4.10 8.01
C GLU A 114 7.39 -4.89 7.11
N LYS A 115 6.82 -5.56 6.08
CA LYS A 115 7.66 -6.24 5.07
C LYS A 115 8.57 -5.18 4.46
N LEU A 116 9.86 -5.33 4.67
CA LEU A 116 10.85 -4.60 3.90
C LEU A 116 10.64 -5.06 2.46
N ALA A 117 9.77 -4.33 1.70
CA ALA A 117 9.68 -4.56 0.28
C ALA A 117 11.10 -4.52 -0.25
N SER A 118 11.52 -5.62 -0.87
CA SER A 118 12.85 -5.70 -1.45
C SER A 118 12.94 -4.53 -2.44
N ARG A 119 13.64 -3.46 -2.05
CA ARG A 119 14.20 -2.60 -3.08
C ARG A 119 15.13 -3.53 -3.84
N SER A 120 14.76 -3.86 -5.06
CA SER A 120 15.80 -4.21 -6.01
C SER A 120 16.84 -3.11 -5.89
N PRO A 121 18.10 -3.42 -5.58
CA PRO A 121 19.11 -2.38 -5.52
C PRO A 121 18.95 -1.60 -6.81
N LEU A 122 18.73 -0.28 -6.70
CA LEU A 122 18.83 0.59 -7.87
C LEU A 122 20.08 0.12 -8.59
N PRO A 123 20.04 -0.20 -9.88
CA PRO A 123 21.22 -0.61 -10.60
C PRO A 123 22.26 0.44 -10.27
N LYS A 124 23.34 0.04 -9.63
CA LYS A 124 24.47 0.95 -9.41
C LYS A 124 24.75 1.52 -10.78
N PRO A 125 24.76 2.84 -10.97
CA PRO A 125 25.22 3.39 -12.23
C PRO A 125 26.52 2.68 -12.52
N PRO A 126 26.68 2.08 -13.71
CA PRO A 126 27.91 1.35 -14.05
C PRO A 126 29.04 2.26 -13.66
N ALA A 127 29.97 1.76 -12.81
CA ALA A 127 31.10 2.55 -12.37
C ALA A 127 31.62 3.26 -13.61
N ARG A 128 31.72 4.61 -13.59
CA ARG A 128 32.13 5.39 -14.74
C ARG A 128 33.35 4.70 -15.30
N ARG A 129 33.18 3.91 -16.35
CA ARG A 129 34.32 3.39 -17.10
C ARG A 129 35.06 4.63 -17.58
N PRO A 130 36.37 4.70 -17.38
CA PRO A 130 37.15 5.83 -17.89
C PRO A 130 36.69 5.98 -19.33
N ARG A 131 36.32 7.20 -19.70
CA ARG A 131 35.86 7.60 -21.02
C ARG A 131 36.83 7.00 -22.03
N ARG A 132 36.52 5.85 -22.57
CA ARG A 132 37.21 5.32 -23.72
C ARG A 132 36.97 6.41 -24.76
N ILE A 133 38.04 7.05 -25.17
CA ILE A 133 38.11 7.90 -26.35
C ILE A 133 37.23 7.19 -27.38
N ALA A 134 36.26 7.93 -27.89
CA ALA A 134 35.32 7.43 -28.86
C ALA A 134 36.10 6.63 -29.90
N GLN A 135 36.01 5.32 -29.82
CA GLN A 135 36.30 4.51 -30.99
C GLN A 135 35.15 4.84 -31.94
N GLU A 136 35.51 5.48 -33.03
CA GLU A 136 34.73 5.60 -34.24
C GLU A 136 34.19 4.20 -34.58
N GLY A 137 32.91 4.07 -34.38
CA GLY A 137 32.16 2.82 -34.43
C GLY A 137 31.08 2.87 -33.40
N ALA A 138 30.23 3.93 -33.43
CA ALA A 138 28.88 3.82 -32.93
C ALA A 138 28.25 2.70 -33.74
N GLY A 139 28.34 1.49 -33.19
CA GLY A 139 27.90 0.30 -33.89
C GLY A 139 26.43 0.47 -34.26
N ASP A 140 26.11 0.09 -35.48
CA ASP A 140 24.78 -0.16 -36.03
C ASP A 140 23.95 -1.16 -35.17
N GLY A 141 24.29 -1.33 -33.90
CA GLY A 141 23.69 -2.28 -32.97
C GLY A 141 22.44 -1.74 -32.32
N LEU A 142 21.43 -2.57 -32.23
CA LEU A 142 20.24 -2.29 -31.42
C LEU A 142 20.61 -2.20 -29.94
N HIS A 143 20.04 -1.21 -29.25
CA HIS A 143 20.15 -1.08 -27.80
C HIS A 143 19.69 -2.36 -27.09
N SER A 144 20.33 -2.72 -25.97
CA SER A 144 20.08 -3.99 -25.24
C SER A 144 18.60 -4.27 -24.93
N VAL A 145 17.81 -3.23 -24.66
CA VAL A 145 16.36 -3.31 -24.39
C VAL A 145 15.55 -3.67 -25.65
N LEU A 146 16.11 -3.41 -26.86
CA LEU A 146 15.44 -3.63 -28.14
C LEU A 146 15.92 -4.91 -28.86
N VAL A 147 17.00 -5.51 -28.39
CA VAL A 147 17.54 -6.76 -29.00
C VAL A 147 16.48 -7.87 -28.99
N GLY A 148 16.20 -8.44 -30.17
CA GLY A 148 15.19 -9.49 -30.38
C GLY A 148 13.74 -9.02 -30.21
N ALA A 149 13.50 -7.75 -29.88
CA ALA A 149 12.15 -7.24 -29.73
C ALA A 149 11.44 -7.09 -31.09
N ALA A 150 12.15 -6.62 -32.11
CA ALA A 150 11.58 -6.39 -33.44
C ALA A 150 10.93 -7.66 -34.04
N GLU A 151 11.59 -8.81 -33.91
CA GLU A 151 11.11 -10.10 -34.39
C GLU A 151 9.84 -10.54 -33.63
N VAL A 152 9.82 -10.33 -32.30
CA VAL A 152 8.69 -10.68 -31.47
C VAL A 152 7.48 -9.75 -31.76
N PHE A 153 7.72 -8.48 -32.07
CA PHE A 153 6.68 -7.56 -32.52
C PHE A 153 6.16 -7.96 -33.91
N ALA A 154 7.06 -8.24 -34.86
CA ALA A 154 6.69 -8.63 -36.22
C ALA A 154 5.85 -9.91 -36.28
N SER A 155 6.11 -10.87 -35.38
CA SER A 155 5.32 -12.09 -35.21
C SER A 155 4.05 -11.92 -34.38
N GLY A 156 3.79 -10.70 -33.88
CA GLY A 156 2.65 -10.38 -33.07
C GLY A 156 1.32 -10.46 -33.81
N ARG A 157 0.23 -10.68 -33.05
CA ARG A 157 -1.13 -10.63 -33.58
C ARG A 157 -1.51 -9.19 -33.94
N LEU A 158 -2.19 -8.98 -35.06
CA LEU A 158 -2.80 -7.69 -35.39
C LEU A 158 -4.07 -7.45 -34.56
N ILE A 159 -4.20 -6.26 -34.03
CA ILE A 159 -5.40 -5.75 -33.35
C ILE A 159 -5.80 -4.42 -33.96
N GLU A 160 -7.07 -4.07 -33.90
CA GLU A 160 -7.60 -2.85 -34.56
C GLU A 160 -7.06 -2.71 -35.99
N GLN A 161 -6.98 -3.83 -36.71
CA GLN A 161 -6.49 -4.06 -38.09
C GLN A 161 -4.97 -3.93 -38.25
N ASP A 162 -4.31 -2.91 -37.70
CA ASP A 162 -2.92 -2.57 -38.04
C ASP A 162 -1.95 -2.67 -36.89
N PHE A 163 -2.43 -2.52 -35.63
CA PHE A 163 -1.56 -2.48 -34.46
C PHE A 163 -1.04 -3.86 -34.06
N LEU A 164 0.24 -3.90 -33.68
CA LEU A 164 0.91 -5.12 -33.28
C LEU A 164 0.70 -5.43 -31.79
N LYS A 165 0.26 -6.65 -31.52
CA LYS A 165 0.17 -7.19 -30.16
C LYS A 165 1.10 -8.38 -30.02
N PRO A 166 2.32 -8.18 -29.51
CA PRO A 166 3.27 -9.28 -29.31
C PRO A 166 2.79 -10.26 -28.24
N GLY A 167 3.12 -11.54 -28.41
CA GLY A 167 2.78 -12.59 -27.45
C GLY A 167 3.59 -12.50 -26.17
N LYS A 168 4.84 -12.05 -26.24
CA LYS A 168 5.69 -11.80 -25.07
C LYS A 168 5.40 -10.40 -24.49
N ARG A 169 5.41 -10.28 -23.16
CA ARG A 169 5.16 -9.01 -22.47
C ARG A 169 6.42 -8.40 -21.84
N GLN A 170 7.58 -9.05 -21.94
CA GLN A 170 8.85 -8.51 -21.44
C GLN A 170 9.61 -7.85 -22.59
N LEU A 171 9.07 -6.77 -23.10
CA LEU A 171 9.58 -6.01 -24.22
C LEU A 171 9.60 -4.52 -23.90
N ALA A 172 10.34 -3.77 -24.69
CA ALA A 172 10.29 -2.31 -24.65
C ALA A 172 8.85 -1.80 -24.83
N ASP A 173 8.52 -0.70 -24.18
CA ASP A 173 7.18 -0.12 -24.20
C ASP A 173 6.93 0.65 -25.50
N VAL A 174 6.58 -0.09 -26.54
CA VAL A 174 6.30 0.43 -27.90
C VAL A 174 4.94 -0.06 -28.35
N VAL A 175 4.08 0.85 -28.82
CA VAL A 175 2.72 0.55 -29.30
C VAL A 175 2.55 1.14 -30.69
N VAL A 176 2.69 0.34 -31.72
CA VAL A 176 2.70 0.82 -33.12
C VAL A 176 2.02 -0.16 -34.07
N SER A 177 1.62 0.36 -35.23
CA SER A 177 1.17 -0.44 -36.35
C SER A 177 2.33 -1.22 -37.00
N LYS A 178 1.99 -2.22 -37.79
CA LYS A 178 2.96 -3.01 -38.54
C LYS A 178 3.81 -2.14 -39.48
N GLY A 179 3.19 -1.14 -40.10
CA GLY A 179 3.86 -0.23 -41.03
C GLY A 179 4.88 0.68 -40.35
N MET A 180 4.64 1.05 -39.09
CA MET A 180 5.50 1.97 -38.32
C MET A 180 6.56 1.29 -37.46
N LEU A 181 6.59 -0.05 -37.41
CA LEU A 181 7.51 -0.78 -36.51
C LEU A 181 8.98 -0.39 -36.74
N GLY A 182 9.44 -0.37 -37.98
CA GLY A 182 10.82 -0.04 -38.32
C GLY A 182 11.21 1.39 -37.95
N ALA A 183 10.35 2.37 -38.29
CA ALA A 183 10.58 3.76 -37.98
C ALA A 183 10.59 4.02 -36.46
N ALA A 184 9.65 3.41 -35.74
CA ALA A 184 9.56 3.53 -34.28
C ALA A 184 10.78 2.93 -33.58
N PHE A 185 11.24 1.77 -34.02
CA PHE A 185 12.45 1.15 -33.46
C PHE A 185 13.71 1.97 -33.74
N ALA A 186 13.84 2.55 -34.94
CA ALA A 186 14.97 3.42 -35.26
C ALA A 186 15.01 4.65 -34.35
N VAL A 187 13.89 5.37 -34.20
CA VAL A 187 13.79 6.56 -33.34
C VAL A 187 14.02 6.19 -31.88
N PHE A 188 13.42 5.09 -31.42
CA PHE A 188 13.57 4.68 -30.02
C PHE A 188 15.00 4.22 -29.73
N ASN A 189 15.63 3.49 -30.62
CA ASN A 189 17.03 3.10 -30.52
C ASN A 189 17.98 4.28 -30.38
N GLU A 190 17.81 5.29 -31.23
CA GLU A 190 18.60 6.53 -31.18
C GLU A 190 18.39 7.29 -29.85
N LEU A 191 17.15 7.37 -29.37
CA LEU A 191 16.83 7.97 -28.09
C LEU A 191 17.50 7.22 -26.92
N LEU A 192 17.39 5.89 -26.88
CA LEU A 192 17.94 5.08 -25.79
C LEU A 192 19.47 5.17 -25.76
N HIS A 193 20.14 5.10 -26.90
CA HIS A 193 21.58 5.32 -26.99
C HIS A 193 21.99 6.71 -26.57
N GLY A 194 21.26 7.76 -26.98
CA GLY A 194 21.54 9.12 -26.57
C GLY A 194 21.39 9.32 -25.05
N LEU A 195 20.41 8.70 -24.43
CA LEU A 195 20.25 8.72 -22.97
C LEU A 195 21.45 8.05 -22.26
N GLU A 196 21.88 6.88 -22.72
CA GLU A 196 23.03 6.19 -22.14
C GLU A 196 24.37 6.93 -22.37
N GLN A 197 24.54 7.60 -23.52
CA GLN A 197 25.69 8.45 -23.77
C GLN A 197 25.78 9.61 -22.79
N ASP A 198 24.66 10.20 -22.41
CA ASP A 198 24.57 11.25 -21.39
C ASP A 198 24.66 10.70 -19.94
N GLY A 199 24.85 9.38 -19.78
CA GLY A 199 25.03 8.72 -18.50
C GLY A 199 23.72 8.36 -17.80
N TYR A 200 22.60 8.30 -18.52
CA TYR A 200 21.29 7.90 -18.01
C TYR A 200 20.98 6.46 -18.40
N PRO A 201 21.20 5.47 -17.53
CA PRO A 201 20.99 4.06 -17.85
C PRO A 201 19.51 3.78 -18.13
N VAL A 202 19.28 2.97 -19.18
CA VAL A 202 17.95 2.55 -19.61
C VAL A 202 17.77 1.05 -19.40
N MET A 203 16.62 0.65 -18.84
CA MET A 203 16.29 -0.77 -18.61
C MET A 203 14.79 -1.01 -18.49
N LEU A 204 14.41 -2.28 -18.56
CA LEU A 204 13.05 -2.68 -18.15
C LEU A 204 12.94 -2.65 -16.62
N ALA A 205 11.81 -2.18 -16.10
CA ALA A 205 11.58 -2.12 -14.66
C ALA A 205 11.84 -3.47 -13.98
N PRO A 206 12.33 -3.48 -12.73
CA PRO A 206 12.46 -4.71 -11.94
C PRO A 206 11.12 -5.45 -11.75
N LYS A 207 11.18 -6.74 -11.36
CA LYS A 207 9.98 -7.57 -11.18
C LYS A 207 9.14 -7.22 -9.94
N ASP A 208 9.63 -6.41 -9.04
CA ASP A 208 9.09 -6.15 -7.70
C ASP A 208 7.88 -5.20 -7.65
N ARG A 209 7.31 -4.83 -8.79
CA ARG A 209 6.16 -3.91 -8.91
C ARG A 209 6.37 -2.55 -8.21
N THR A 210 7.59 -2.12 -8.04
CA THR A 210 7.90 -0.79 -7.47
C THR A 210 7.50 0.32 -8.42
N TYR A 211 7.52 0.04 -9.73
CA TYR A 211 7.25 1.00 -10.79
C TYR A 211 6.02 0.62 -11.60
N TRP A 212 5.20 1.61 -11.91
CA TRP A 212 3.94 1.44 -12.62
C TRP A 212 3.98 2.12 -13.99
N ARG A 213 3.39 1.47 -14.97
CA ARG A 213 3.18 2.09 -16.28
C ARG A 213 2.03 3.07 -16.19
N SER A 214 2.25 4.30 -16.69
CA SER A 214 1.16 5.26 -16.86
C SER A 214 0.23 4.81 -17.98
N ALA A 215 -1.06 5.16 -17.86
CA ALA A 215 -2.01 4.94 -18.93
C ALA A 215 -1.56 5.69 -20.20
N VAL A 216 -1.74 5.06 -21.34
CA VAL A 216 -1.50 5.63 -22.67
C VAL A 216 -2.85 5.81 -23.34
N ASP A 217 -3.04 6.97 -23.91
CA ASP A 217 -4.17 7.27 -24.81
C ASP A 217 -3.55 7.53 -26.18
N GLU A 218 -3.77 6.60 -27.09
CA GLU A 218 -3.20 6.62 -28.43
C GLU A 218 -3.94 7.61 -29.35
N ARG A 219 -5.05 8.16 -28.93
CA ARG A 219 -5.85 9.11 -29.73
C ARG A 219 -5.16 10.46 -29.84
N GLU A 220 -5.24 11.07 -31.00
CA GLU A 220 -4.69 12.40 -31.25
C GLU A 220 -5.29 13.47 -30.30
N SER A 221 -6.58 13.39 -30.06
CA SER A 221 -7.28 14.22 -29.08
C SER A 221 -7.73 13.35 -27.92
N PRO A 222 -6.99 13.32 -26.79
CA PRO A 222 -7.42 12.56 -25.63
C PRO A 222 -8.77 13.06 -25.15
N GLY A 223 -9.74 12.16 -25.06
CA GLY A 223 -11.05 12.50 -24.51
C GLY A 223 -10.91 12.94 -23.04
N LYS A 224 -11.79 13.85 -22.58
CA LYS A 224 -11.82 14.34 -21.18
C LYS A 224 -11.97 13.21 -20.15
N LEU A 225 -12.43 12.05 -20.55
CA LEU A 225 -12.51 10.82 -19.77
C LEU A 225 -11.70 9.75 -20.50
N VAL A 226 -10.63 9.28 -19.89
CA VAL A 226 -10.05 7.98 -20.22
C VAL A 226 -11.13 6.96 -19.90
N ASN A 227 -11.98 6.70 -20.90
CA ASN A 227 -13.10 5.81 -20.74
C ASN A 227 -12.49 4.42 -20.48
N ARG A 228 -12.72 3.84 -19.31
CA ARG A 228 -12.24 2.49 -18.93
C ARG A 228 -12.67 1.40 -19.93
N ARG A 229 -13.51 1.75 -20.91
CA ARG A 229 -14.00 0.88 -21.98
C ARG A 229 -13.07 0.78 -23.20
N HIS A 230 -12.00 1.60 -23.28
CA HIS A 230 -10.97 1.43 -24.31
C HIS A 230 -9.75 0.75 -23.63
N PRO A 231 -9.66 -0.59 -23.73
CA PRO A 231 -8.44 -1.27 -23.28
C PRO A 231 -7.27 -0.76 -24.13
N ALA A 232 -6.14 -0.47 -23.48
CA ALA A 232 -4.92 -0.14 -24.19
C ALA A 232 -4.64 -1.20 -25.27
N LEU A 233 -4.26 -0.76 -26.44
CA LEU A 233 -3.97 -1.66 -27.59
C LEU A 233 -3.02 -2.78 -27.17
N TRP A 234 -1.94 -2.41 -26.48
CA TRP A 234 -1.00 -3.34 -25.88
C TRP A 234 -0.28 -2.67 -24.70
N SER A 235 0.22 -3.47 -23.76
CA SER A 235 1.08 -2.98 -22.69
C SER A 235 2.09 -4.04 -22.26
N PRO A 236 3.35 -3.67 -22.03
CA PRO A 236 4.34 -4.59 -21.47
C PRO A 236 3.99 -4.94 -20.02
N SER A 237 4.56 -6.04 -19.54
CA SER A 237 4.44 -6.42 -18.11
C SER A 237 5.23 -5.52 -17.18
N ARG A 238 6.23 -4.83 -17.70
CA ARG A 238 7.13 -3.93 -17.00
C ARG A 238 7.42 -2.71 -17.85
N PRO A 239 7.33 -1.49 -17.30
CA PRO A 239 7.66 -0.30 -18.05
C PRO A 239 9.13 -0.23 -18.45
N THR A 240 9.42 0.46 -19.54
CA THR A 240 10.77 0.87 -19.89
C THR A 240 11.13 2.11 -19.06
N LEU A 241 12.25 2.06 -18.36
CA LEU A 241 12.70 3.12 -17.46
C LEU A 241 14.04 3.68 -17.88
N VAL A 242 14.18 4.99 -17.71
CA VAL A 242 15.48 5.69 -17.70
C VAL A 242 15.73 6.20 -16.29
N PHE A 243 16.99 6.15 -15.83
CA PHE A 243 17.38 6.65 -14.52
C PHE A 243 18.24 7.91 -14.64
N VAL A 244 17.72 9.01 -14.08
CA VAL A 244 18.48 10.24 -13.91
C VAL A 244 18.92 10.32 -12.46
N GLY A 245 20.16 9.94 -12.18
CA GLY A 245 20.60 9.69 -10.81
C GLY A 245 19.79 8.55 -10.16
N THR A 246 19.06 8.85 -9.09
CA THR A 246 18.21 7.88 -8.40
C THR A 246 16.75 7.92 -8.85
N VAL A 247 16.39 8.84 -9.73
CA VAL A 247 15.01 9.05 -10.18
C VAL A 247 14.73 8.22 -11.41
N ALA A 248 13.75 7.31 -11.32
CA ALA A 248 13.23 6.57 -12.46
C ALA A 248 12.19 7.40 -13.22
N ILE A 249 12.25 7.39 -14.53
CA ILE A 249 11.29 8.01 -15.44
C ILE A 249 10.83 6.96 -16.45
N GLY A 250 9.54 6.78 -16.59
CA GLY A 250 8.96 5.84 -17.55
C GLY A 250 8.96 6.39 -18.96
N LEU A 251 9.22 5.52 -19.93
CA LEU A 251 9.22 5.84 -21.36
C LEU A 251 8.22 4.94 -22.08
N THR A 252 7.34 5.52 -22.88
CA THR A 252 6.46 4.80 -23.81
C THR A 252 6.49 5.50 -25.16
N LEU A 253 6.81 4.77 -26.22
CA LEU A 253 6.69 5.25 -27.60
C LEU A 253 5.46 4.62 -28.24
N PHE A 254 4.57 5.43 -28.80
CA PHE A 254 3.38 4.93 -29.44
C PHE A 254 3.00 5.72 -30.69
N GLU A 255 2.29 5.08 -31.58
CA GLU A 255 1.72 5.69 -32.75
C GLU A 255 0.35 6.26 -32.43
N LEU A 256 0.08 7.47 -32.93
CA LEU A 256 -1.20 8.14 -32.75
C LEU A 256 -2.28 7.51 -33.62
N THR A 257 -3.50 7.51 -33.10
CA THR A 257 -4.69 7.10 -33.82
C THR A 257 -5.62 8.28 -34.11
N GLU A 258 -6.23 8.28 -35.26
CA GLU A 258 -7.29 9.20 -35.65
C GLU A 258 -8.61 8.43 -35.81
N THR A 259 -9.65 8.88 -35.14
CA THR A 259 -10.99 8.26 -35.29
C THR A 259 -11.69 8.84 -36.49
N LYS A 260 -11.98 7.98 -37.48
CA LYS A 260 -12.73 8.31 -38.67
C LYS A 260 -13.97 7.42 -38.78
N GLU A 261 -14.99 7.93 -39.44
CA GLU A 261 -16.10 7.09 -39.83
C GLU A 261 -15.63 6.06 -40.87
N ALA A 262 -15.93 4.81 -40.59
CA ALA A 262 -15.47 3.69 -41.39
C ALA A 262 -16.64 2.77 -41.77
N ARG A 263 -16.48 2.09 -42.88
CA ARG A 263 -17.38 1.03 -43.35
C ARG A 263 -16.61 -0.27 -43.45
N ARG A 264 -17.24 -1.35 -43.03
CA ARG A 264 -16.63 -2.68 -43.15
C ARG A 264 -16.70 -3.13 -44.61
N VAL A 265 -15.56 -3.45 -45.20
CA VAL A 265 -15.41 -3.99 -46.54
C VAL A 265 -14.62 -5.31 -46.43
N GLY A 266 -15.31 -6.43 -46.58
CA GLY A 266 -14.72 -7.74 -46.28
C GLY A 266 -14.39 -7.87 -44.81
N ASP A 267 -13.13 -8.17 -44.51
CA ASP A 267 -12.63 -8.29 -43.13
C ASP A 267 -11.94 -7.02 -42.58
N GLN A 268 -11.97 -5.93 -43.37
CA GLN A 268 -11.29 -4.69 -43.00
C GLN A 268 -12.31 -3.53 -42.90
N TYR A 269 -11.98 -2.58 -42.01
CA TYR A 269 -12.67 -1.29 -41.96
C TYR A 269 -11.91 -0.30 -42.84
N LEU A 270 -12.59 0.35 -43.74
CA LEU A 270 -12.03 1.40 -44.59
C LEU A 270 -12.67 2.74 -44.24
N PRO A 271 -11.90 3.84 -44.21
CA PRO A 271 -12.47 5.18 -44.14
C PRO A 271 -13.49 5.39 -45.23
N LEU A 272 -14.54 6.20 -45.00
CA LEU A 272 -15.66 6.38 -45.96
C LEU A 272 -15.19 6.79 -47.34
N ASP A 273 -14.20 7.70 -47.40
CA ASP A 273 -13.61 8.19 -48.68
C ASP A 273 -12.97 7.08 -49.51
N GLN A 274 -12.45 6.03 -48.85
CA GLN A 274 -11.88 4.85 -49.50
C GLN A 274 -12.96 3.77 -49.76
N ALA A 275 -13.86 3.59 -48.81
CA ALA A 275 -14.94 2.60 -48.94
C ALA A 275 -15.90 2.91 -50.11
N GLU A 276 -16.13 4.21 -50.40
CA GLU A 276 -16.96 4.64 -51.56
C GLU A 276 -16.32 4.34 -52.92
N LYS A 277 -15.01 4.31 -52.97
CA LYS A 277 -14.23 3.95 -54.16
C LYS A 277 -14.20 2.46 -54.42
N TYR A 278 -14.51 1.64 -53.41
CA TYR A 278 -14.50 0.21 -53.52
C TYR A 278 -15.77 -0.30 -54.16
N ARG A 279 -15.66 -0.80 -55.41
CA ARG A 279 -16.74 -1.49 -56.12
C ARG A 279 -16.65 -2.99 -55.86
N PRO A 280 -17.65 -3.60 -55.17
CA PRO A 280 -17.62 -5.04 -54.92
C PRO A 280 -17.77 -5.81 -56.25
N ARG A 281 -16.96 -6.84 -56.43
CA ARG A 281 -16.95 -7.71 -57.61
C ARG A 281 -18.17 -8.65 -57.74
N SER A 282 -19.02 -8.76 -56.75
CA SER A 282 -20.21 -9.62 -56.73
C SER A 282 -21.27 -9.07 -55.78
N GLY A 283 -22.54 -9.19 -56.15
CA GLY A 283 -23.75 -8.56 -55.59
C GLY A 283 -24.17 -8.94 -54.17
N TRP A 284 -23.26 -8.91 -53.23
CA TRP A 284 -23.58 -9.01 -51.81
C TRP A 284 -24.14 -7.70 -51.31
N PRO A 285 -25.23 -7.69 -50.52
CA PRO A 285 -25.77 -6.47 -49.95
C PRO A 285 -24.73 -5.85 -49.04
N GLN A 286 -24.24 -4.65 -49.38
CA GLN A 286 -23.39 -3.86 -48.50
C GLN A 286 -24.25 -3.41 -47.31
N TRP A 287 -24.01 -4.02 -46.14
CA TRP A 287 -24.53 -3.48 -44.90
C TRP A 287 -23.91 -2.09 -44.72
N SER A 288 -24.75 -1.07 -44.80
CA SER A 288 -24.34 0.34 -44.90
C SER A 288 -24.03 1.00 -43.55
N TRP A 289 -23.68 0.22 -42.54
CA TRP A 289 -23.43 0.79 -41.22
C TRP A 289 -22.03 1.40 -41.18
N THR A 290 -22.00 2.68 -40.86
CA THR A 290 -20.80 3.42 -40.54
C THR A 290 -20.57 3.33 -39.03
N ILE A 291 -19.34 3.04 -38.67
CA ILE A 291 -18.90 3.02 -37.28
C ILE A 291 -17.66 3.92 -37.12
N PRO A 292 -17.51 4.61 -36.01
CA PRO A 292 -16.27 5.28 -35.72
C PRO A 292 -15.17 4.22 -35.44
N HIS A 293 -14.10 4.27 -36.25
CA HIS A 293 -12.95 3.35 -36.12
C HIS A 293 -11.64 4.13 -36.00
N ALA A 294 -10.70 3.62 -35.20
CA ALA A 294 -9.41 4.25 -34.98
C ALA A 294 -8.39 3.76 -36.01
N PHE A 295 -7.86 4.67 -36.80
CA PHE A 295 -6.85 4.40 -37.82
C PHE A 295 -5.48 4.88 -37.35
N ALA A 296 -4.45 4.12 -37.69
CA ALA A 296 -3.06 4.51 -37.51
C ALA A 296 -2.73 5.74 -38.37
N THR A 297 -2.02 6.72 -37.78
CA THR A 297 -1.73 7.99 -38.47
C THR A 297 -0.34 8.07 -39.08
N GLY A 298 0.55 7.11 -38.78
CA GLY A 298 1.96 7.17 -39.15
C GLY A 298 2.76 8.20 -38.35
N ARG A 299 2.19 8.79 -37.29
CA ARG A 299 2.83 9.80 -36.44
C ARG A 299 3.10 9.22 -35.05
N LEU A 300 4.30 9.41 -34.57
CA LEU A 300 4.76 8.92 -33.28
C LEU A 300 4.51 9.94 -32.16
N CYS A 301 4.29 9.42 -30.98
CA CYS A 301 4.26 10.16 -29.73
C CYS A 301 5.18 9.48 -28.71
N LEU A 302 6.11 10.24 -28.14
CA LEU A 302 6.85 9.80 -26.98
C LEU A 302 6.19 10.35 -25.72
N GLN A 303 5.77 9.47 -24.82
CA GLN A 303 5.29 9.81 -23.50
C GLN A 303 6.34 9.46 -22.46
N VAL A 304 6.69 10.42 -21.62
CA VAL A 304 7.48 10.22 -20.41
C VAL A 304 6.61 10.49 -19.21
N TYR A 305 6.83 9.75 -18.13
CA TYR A 305 5.95 9.83 -16.97
C TYR A 305 6.65 9.42 -15.68
N SER A 306 6.07 9.83 -14.53
CA SER A 306 6.48 9.33 -13.23
C SER A 306 5.99 7.88 -13.05
N PRO A 307 6.88 6.90 -12.88
CA PRO A 307 6.49 5.51 -12.65
C PRO A 307 6.17 5.21 -11.17
N TYR A 308 6.23 6.21 -10.28
CA TYR A 308 5.99 6.04 -8.86
C TYR A 308 4.51 6.07 -8.52
N PRO A 309 4.02 5.17 -7.63
CA PRO A 309 2.63 5.19 -7.21
C PRO A 309 2.29 6.51 -6.51
N GLY A 310 1.08 7.01 -6.76
CA GLY A 310 0.59 8.25 -6.15
C GLY A 310 1.17 9.55 -6.73
N THR A 311 2.04 9.47 -7.75
CA THR A 311 2.58 10.66 -8.42
C THR A 311 2.08 10.73 -9.86
N HIS A 312 1.41 11.84 -10.19
CA HIS A 312 0.92 12.07 -11.54
C HIS A 312 1.77 13.15 -12.21
N TRP A 313 2.71 12.72 -13.02
CA TRP A 313 3.48 13.59 -13.90
C TRP A 313 3.64 12.90 -15.26
N ILE A 314 3.21 13.57 -16.33
CA ILE A 314 3.28 13.09 -17.71
C ILE A 314 3.70 14.24 -18.60
N HIS A 315 4.60 13.97 -19.53
CA HIS A 315 4.94 14.87 -20.62
C HIS A 315 4.96 14.09 -21.93
N ARG A 316 4.52 14.74 -23.04
CA ARG A 316 4.40 14.13 -24.36
C ARG A 316 5.06 15.02 -25.41
N TRP A 317 5.78 14.38 -26.33
CA TRP A 317 6.22 14.96 -27.59
C TRP A 317 5.45 14.26 -28.69
N VAL A 318 4.61 15.05 -29.39
CA VAL A 318 3.69 14.58 -30.42
C VAL A 318 4.15 15.06 -31.77
N GLU A 319 4.40 14.13 -32.70
CA GLU A 319 4.72 14.50 -34.07
C GLU A 319 3.53 15.16 -34.78
N ARG A 320 3.79 16.24 -35.48
CA ARG A 320 2.84 16.84 -36.42
C ARG A 320 2.98 16.20 -37.80
N LYS A 321 4.22 15.90 -38.18
CA LYS A 321 4.57 15.19 -39.42
C LYS A 321 5.45 13.98 -39.04
N PRO A 322 5.30 12.84 -39.74
CA PRO A 322 6.13 11.67 -39.52
C PRO A 322 7.62 11.99 -39.56
N GLY A 323 8.38 11.51 -38.58
CA GLY A 323 9.83 11.66 -38.49
C GLY A 323 10.34 12.92 -37.76
N GLU A 324 9.46 13.79 -37.24
CA GLU A 324 9.88 14.99 -36.48
C GLU A 324 10.51 14.62 -35.12
N LEU A 325 10.05 13.53 -34.51
CA LEU A 325 10.52 13.11 -33.17
C LEU A 325 12.02 12.89 -33.15
N ARG A 326 12.57 12.38 -34.23
CA ARG A 326 14.00 12.15 -34.38
C ARG A 326 14.84 13.44 -34.26
N GLN A 327 14.32 14.54 -34.80
CA GLN A 327 14.99 15.86 -34.74
C GLN A 327 14.99 16.43 -33.31
N TRP A 328 14.08 15.97 -32.45
CA TRP A 328 13.94 16.49 -31.08
C TRP A 328 14.69 15.65 -30.03
N ILE A 329 15.35 14.54 -30.42
CA ILE A 329 15.98 13.61 -29.47
C ILE A 329 16.91 14.33 -28.48
N THR A 330 17.80 15.19 -28.95
CA THR A 330 18.72 15.95 -28.06
C THR A 330 17.96 16.85 -27.08
N ARG A 331 16.88 17.48 -27.52
CA ARG A 331 16.02 18.29 -26.67
C ARG A 331 15.26 17.41 -25.66
N ILE A 332 14.72 16.29 -26.10
CA ILE A 332 14.01 15.33 -25.27
C ILE A 332 14.90 14.84 -24.13
N ILE A 333 16.12 14.43 -24.41
CA ILE A 333 17.10 13.97 -23.39
C ILE A 333 17.34 15.05 -22.34
N ARG A 334 17.54 16.28 -22.76
CA ARG A 334 17.72 17.43 -21.85
C ARG A 334 16.48 17.69 -20.99
N ASP A 335 15.30 17.59 -21.57
CA ASP A 335 14.04 17.83 -20.85
C ASP A 335 13.73 16.69 -19.88
N ILE A 336 14.07 15.44 -20.21
CA ILE A 336 14.01 14.29 -19.29
C ILE A 336 14.92 14.55 -18.07
N ALA A 337 16.14 15.00 -18.29
CA ALA A 337 17.07 15.32 -17.20
C ALA A 337 16.52 16.41 -16.27
N LYS A 338 15.89 17.45 -16.83
CA LYS A 338 15.27 18.55 -16.07
C LYS A 338 14.00 18.10 -15.30
N ALA A 339 13.32 17.05 -15.76
CA ALA A 339 12.13 16.54 -15.11
C ALA A 339 12.42 15.76 -13.82
N ALA A 340 13.62 15.19 -13.69
CA ALA A 340 13.99 14.37 -12.55
C ALA A 340 13.83 15.05 -11.18
N PRO A 341 14.32 16.29 -10.94
CA PRO A 341 14.11 16.98 -9.66
C PRO A 341 12.62 17.20 -9.34
N ARG A 342 11.83 17.52 -10.37
CA ARG A 342 10.39 17.72 -10.22
C ARG A 342 9.67 16.44 -9.81
N ILE A 343 10.01 15.33 -10.45
CA ILE A 343 9.46 14.02 -10.09
C ILE A 343 9.88 13.66 -8.66
N ALA A 344 11.13 13.87 -8.27
CA ALA A 344 11.62 13.66 -6.92
C ALA A 344 10.77 14.41 -5.87
N SER A 345 10.54 15.70 -6.09
CA SER A 345 9.70 16.52 -5.20
C SER A 345 8.25 16.02 -5.10
N LEU A 346 7.67 15.59 -6.22
CA LEU A 346 6.32 15.01 -6.22
C LEU A 346 6.24 13.68 -5.45
N VAL A 347 7.26 12.84 -5.56
CA VAL A 347 7.35 11.58 -4.81
C VAL A 347 7.42 11.85 -3.32
N GLU A 348 8.29 12.77 -2.89
CA GLU A 348 8.38 13.17 -1.47
C GLU A 348 7.05 13.72 -0.95
N GLY A 349 6.38 14.58 -1.74
CA GLY A 349 5.07 15.12 -1.39
C GLY A 349 4.03 14.00 -1.20
N SER A 350 3.94 13.07 -2.15
CA SER A 350 3.00 11.96 -2.09
C SER A 350 3.25 11.01 -0.91
N GLU A 351 4.51 10.78 -0.55
CA GLU A 351 4.88 9.96 0.61
C GLU A 351 4.49 10.63 1.93
N ARG A 352 4.72 11.96 2.05
CA ARG A 352 4.29 12.73 3.24
C ARG A 352 2.78 12.71 3.41
N GLU A 353 2.02 12.86 2.33
CA GLU A 353 0.56 12.77 2.37
C GLU A 353 0.07 11.36 2.72
N ALA A 354 0.68 10.32 2.15
CA ALA A 354 0.37 8.94 2.47
C ALA A 354 0.64 8.63 3.95
N GLU A 355 1.74 9.17 4.49
CA GLU A 355 2.08 9.06 5.91
C GLU A 355 1.05 9.74 6.80
N LYS A 356 0.66 10.98 6.45
CA LYS A 356 -0.35 11.73 7.18
C LYS A 356 -1.68 10.97 7.23
N ARG A 357 -2.16 10.48 6.07
CA ARG A 357 -3.39 9.66 6.00
C ARG A 357 -3.30 8.39 6.84
N ARG A 358 -2.12 7.75 6.88
CA ARG A 358 -1.91 6.54 7.70
C ARG A 358 -2.04 6.85 9.18
N ARG A 359 -1.42 7.96 9.66
CA ARG A 359 -1.52 8.40 11.06
C ARG A 359 -2.96 8.75 11.44
N GLU A 360 -3.68 9.46 10.58
CA GLU A 360 -5.09 9.80 10.78
C GLU A 360 -5.96 8.54 10.91
N TRP A 361 -5.75 7.57 10.02
CA TRP A 361 -6.46 6.29 10.07
C TRP A 361 -6.14 5.47 11.33
N GLU A 362 -4.88 5.47 11.77
CA GLU A 362 -4.48 4.79 13.01
C GLU A 362 -5.13 5.42 14.25
N LEU A 363 -5.17 6.74 14.32
CA LEU A 363 -5.87 7.46 15.40
C LEU A 363 -7.36 7.19 15.42
N GLU A 364 -7.99 7.19 14.25
CA GLU A 364 -9.42 6.90 14.13
C GLU A 364 -9.73 5.46 14.55
N ARG A 365 -8.91 4.52 14.15
CA ARG A 365 -9.05 3.12 14.59
C ARG A 365 -8.93 2.98 16.11
N GLN A 366 -7.98 3.68 16.75
CA GLN A 366 -7.84 3.68 18.20
C GLN A 366 -9.09 4.24 18.89
N ARG A 367 -9.64 5.34 18.37
CA ARG A 367 -10.90 5.91 18.90
C ARG A 367 -12.06 4.93 18.81
N ILE A 368 -12.20 4.25 17.68
CA ILE A 368 -13.26 3.24 17.51
C ILE A 368 -13.06 2.08 18.50
N GLU A 369 -11.83 1.58 18.65
CA GLU A 369 -11.50 0.51 19.59
C GLU A 369 -11.81 0.92 21.05
N GLU A 370 -11.48 2.16 21.44
CA GLU A 370 -11.80 2.71 22.77
C GLU A 370 -13.32 2.84 22.99
N GLN A 371 -14.06 3.36 22.01
CA GLN A 371 -15.50 3.47 22.06
C GLN A 371 -16.18 2.10 22.18
N GLU A 372 -15.71 1.11 21.42
CA GLU A 372 -16.22 -0.27 21.54
C GLU A 372 -15.96 -0.87 22.91
N GLN A 373 -14.80 -0.60 23.52
CA GLN A 373 -14.49 -1.08 24.86
C GLN A 373 -15.41 -0.44 25.91
N ILE A 374 -15.66 0.88 25.82
CA ILE A 374 -16.59 1.58 26.70
C ILE A 374 -17.99 0.98 26.55
N ARG A 375 -18.49 0.85 25.33
CA ARG A 375 -19.79 0.25 25.03
C ARG A 375 -19.95 -1.16 25.55
N ARG A 376 -18.91 -1.99 25.41
CA ARG A 376 -18.92 -3.37 25.96
C ARG A 376 -19.01 -3.37 27.49
N ARG A 377 -18.28 -2.48 28.16
CA ARG A 377 -18.32 -2.33 29.61
C ARG A 377 -19.68 -1.85 30.11
N GLU A 378 -20.28 -0.87 29.43
CA GLU A 378 -21.62 -0.36 29.76
C GLU A 378 -22.68 -1.46 29.57
N LYS A 379 -22.61 -2.22 28.46
CA LYS A 379 -23.51 -3.34 28.21
C LYS A 379 -23.38 -4.42 29.28
N ALA A 380 -22.16 -4.83 29.61
CA ALA A 380 -21.92 -5.82 30.65
C ALA A 380 -22.43 -5.36 32.03
N LYS A 381 -22.28 -4.06 32.34
CA LYS A 381 -22.84 -3.46 33.57
C LYS A 381 -24.37 -3.49 33.59
N ALA A 382 -24.99 -3.10 32.48
CA ALA A 382 -26.46 -3.09 32.36
C ALA A 382 -27.04 -4.51 32.50
N GLU A 383 -26.47 -5.49 31.80
CA GLU A 383 -26.89 -6.91 31.89
C GLU A 383 -26.69 -7.48 33.29
N ALA A 384 -25.57 -7.20 33.94
CA ALA A 384 -25.32 -7.66 35.30
C ALA A 384 -26.32 -7.02 36.30
N THR A 385 -26.64 -5.73 36.13
CA THR A 385 -27.64 -5.04 36.95
C THR A 385 -29.03 -5.65 36.77
N GLN A 386 -29.45 -5.88 35.55
CA GLN A 386 -30.76 -6.48 35.24
C GLN A 386 -30.89 -7.86 35.88
N GLN A 387 -29.88 -8.72 35.72
CA GLN A 387 -29.91 -10.06 36.32
C GLN A 387 -29.96 -10.01 37.87
N LEU A 388 -29.20 -9.06 38.47
CA LEU A 388 -29.25 -8.89 39.91
C LEU A 388 -30.65 -8.48 40.39
N LEU A 389 -31.31 -7.57 39.68
CA LEU A 389 -32.70 -7.18 40.01
C LEU A 389 -33.66 -8.38 39.90
N GLU A 390 -33.55 -9.22 38.90
CA GLU A 390 -34.34 -10.43 38.74
C GLU A 390 -34.09 -11.41 39.90
N ILE A 391 -32.86 -11.57 40.37
CA ILE A 391 -32.53 -12.36 41.53
C ILE A 391 -33.14 -11.79 42.80
N MET A 392 -33.12 -10.47 42.99
CA MET A 392 -33.74 -9.80 44.14
C MET A 392 -35.24 -9.97 44.17
N GLU A 393 -35.92 -9.92 43.02
CA GLU A 393 -37.36 -10.16 42.93
C GLU A 393 -37.69 -11.61 43.32
N ARG A 394 -36.98 -12.61 42.79
CA ARG A 394 -37.13 -14.02 43.16
C ARG A 394 -36.85 -14.27 44.64
N TRP A 395 -35.86 -13.57 45.21
CA TRP A 395 -35.58 -13.65 46.64
C TRP A 395 -36.75 -13.14 47.47
N GLY A 396 -37.31 -11.96 47.10
CA GLY A 396 -38.48 -11.39 47.78
C GLY A 396 -39.74 -12.28 47.67
N GLU A 397 -39.90 -12.98 46.55
CA GLU A 397 -41.00 -13.93 46.35
C GLU A 397 -40.82 -15.17 47.21
N SER A 398 -39.63 -15.76 47.27
CA SER A 398 -39.31 -16.89 48.15
C SER A 398 -39.54 -16.58 49.62
N GLN A 399 -39.13 -15.38 50.08
CA GLN A 399 -39.39 -14.93 51.46
C GLN A 399 -40.89 -14.85 51.74
N ARG A 400 -41.68 -14.26 50.88
CA ARG A 400 -43.14 -14.15 51.02
C ARG A 400 -43.81 -15.52 51.09
N ILE A 401 -43.37 -16.48 50.30
CA ILE A 401 -43.89 -17.83 50.33
C ILE A 401 -43.52 -18.52 51.63
N GLN A 402 -42.29 -18.39 52.11
CA GLN A 402 -41.87 -18.95 53.41
C GLN A 402 -42.66 -18.36 54.56
N ASP A 403 -42.85 -17.05 54.60
CA ASP A 403 -43.64 -16.37 55.64
C ASP A 403 -45.10 -16.83 55.63
N PHE A 404 -45.71 -17.00 54.46
CA PHE A 404 -47.06 -17.54 54.31
C PHE A 404 -47.19 -18.93 54.90
N PHE A 405 -46.31 -19.84 54.54
CA PHE A 405 -46.39 -21.23 55.06
C PHE A 405 -46.11 -21.29 56.56
N SER A 406 -45.14 -20.55 57.06
CA SER A 406 -44.84 -20.45 58.49
C SER A 406 -46.04 -19.89 59.29
N GLY A 407 -46.64 -18.82 58.79
CA GLY A 407 -47.82 -18.21 59.41
C GLY A 407 -49.04 -19.15 59.36
N ALA A 408 -49.27 -19.88 58.26
CA ALA A 408 -50.32 -20.81 58.10
C ALA A 408 -50.18 -22.06 59.05
N GLU A 409 -48.97 -22.61 59.13
CA GLU A 409 -48.64 -23.70 60.04
C GLU A 409 -48.89 -23.32 61.49
N ASN A 410 -48.50 -22.15 61.95
CA ASN A 410 -48.77 -21.63 63.28
C ASN A 410 -50.26 -21.49 63.53
N SER A 411 -51.01 -21.01 62.54
CA SER A 411 -52.49 -20.84 62.70
C SER A 411 -53.22 -22.20 62.77
N VAL A 412 -52.78 -23.15 61.97
CA VAL A 412 -53.31 -24.48 61.94
C VAL A 412 -53.08 -25.20 63.28
N SER A 413 -51.99 -24.91 64.01
CA SER A 413 -51.70 -25.52 65.29
C SER A 413 -52.77 -25.21 66.39
N ASN A 414 -53.48 -24.16 66.23
CA ASN A 414 -54.55 -23.73 67.13
C ASN A 414 -55.95 -24.28 66.81
N LEU A 415 -56.09 -25.12 65.77
CA LEU A 415 -57.39 -25.71 65.35
C LEU A 415 -57.67 -27.01 66.06
N PRO A 416 -58.98 -27.38 66.17
CA PRO A 416 -59.40 -28.74 66.60
C PRO A 416 -58.80 -29.86 65.76
N GLU A 417 -58.53 -31.01 66.37
CA GLU A 417 -57.74 -32.15 65.77
C GLU A 417 -58.24 -32.57 64.38
N ALA A 418 -59.55 -32.70 64.18
CA ALA A 418 -60.13 -33.09 62.89
C ALA A 418 -59.96 -32.04 61.79
N ALA A 419 -59.99 -30.76 62.12
CA ALA A 419 -59.75 -29.62 61.16
C ALA A 419 -58.28 -29.47 60.89
N ARG A 420 -57.42 -29.78 61.87
CA ARG A 420 -55.95 -29.66 61.74
C ARG A 420 -55.40 -30.63 60.70
N CYS A 421 -55.85 -31.93 60.72
CA CYS A 421 -55.40 -32.89 59.71
C CYS A 421 -55.74 -32.46 58.29
N ILE A 422 -56.94 -31.98 58.05
CA ILE A 422 -57.32 -31.48 56.70
C ILE A 422 -56.58 -30.28 56.26
N ALA A 423 -56.30 -29.36 57.19
CA ALA A 423 -55.53 -28.13 56.89
C ALA A 423 -54.06 -28.44 56.61
N MET A 424 -53.44 -29.35 57.37
CA MET A 424 -52.08 -29.80 57.13
C MET A 424 -51.87 -30.46 55.80
N ASP A 425 -52.84 -31.37 55.42
CA ASP A 425 -52.77 -31.98 54.08
C ASP A 425 -52.89 -31.01 52.96
N LYS A 426 -53.75 -30.01 53.06
CA LYS A 426 -53.84 -28.91 52.09
C LYS A 426 -52.60 -28.06 52.04
N LEU A 427 -51.98 -27.78 53.16
CA LEU A 427 -50.68 -27.04 53.20
C LEU A 427 -49.54 -27.82 52.56
N ALA A 428 -49.50 -29.16 52.77
CA ALA A 428 -48.55 -30.04 52.13
C ALA A 428 -48.67 -29.98 50.57
N GLN A 429 -49.96 -30.16 50.10
CA GLN A 429 -50.24 -30.05 48.67
C GLN A 429 -49.91 -28.68 48.09
N ALA A 430 -50.22 -27.60 48.83
CA ALA A 430 -49.84 -26.22 48.38
C ALA A 430 -48.32 -26.04 48.32
N ARG A 431 -47.56 -26.62 49.24
CA ARG A 431 -46.10 -26.54 49.26
C ARG A 431 -45.47 -27.28 48.07
N GLU A 432 -46.09 -28.47 47.72
CA GLU A 432 -45.66 -29.19 46.53
C GLU A 432 -45.91 -28.43 45.22
N LEU A 433 -47.07 -27.77 45.12
CA LEU A 433 -47.42 -26.94 43.95
C LEU A 433 -46.49 -25.74 43.76
N VAL A 434 -46.05 -25.12 44.84
CA VAL A 434 -45.14 -23.94 44.77
C VAL A 434 -43.71 -24.36 44.46
N GLY A 435 -43.32 -25.59 44.81
CA GLY A 435 -41.96 -26.11 44.59
C GLY A 435 -40.90 -25.42 45.50
N ALA A 436 -39.68 -25.89 45.37
CA ALA A 436 -38.53 -25.30 46.08
C ALA A 436 -37.94 -24.14 45.26
N LEU A 437 -38.18 -22.92 45.72
CA LEU A 437 -37.51 -21.73 45.18
C LEU A 437 -36.21 -21.53 45.98
N ASP A 438 -35.07 -21.84 45.35
CA ASP A 438 -33.75 -21.56 45.93
C ASP A 438 -33.09 -20.34 45.23
N PRO A 439 -33.31 -19.13 45.71
CA PRO A 439 -32.72 -17.92 45.14
C PRO A 439 -31.23 -17.81 45.40
N LEU A 440 -30.67 -18.56 46.35
CA LEU A 440 -29.25 -18.54 46.68
C LEU A 440 -28.41 -19.12 45.54
N GLN A 441 -28.88 -20.18 44.90
CA GLN A 441 -28.18 -20.75 43.75
C GLN A 441 -28.10 -19.76 42.59
N ALA A 442 -29.18 -19.02 42.30
CA ALA A 442 -29.18 -17.98 41.27
C ALA A 442 -28.17 -16.85 41.57
N LEU A 443 -27.99 -16.52 42.86
CA LEU A 443 -26.98 -15.54 43.28
C LEU A 443 -25.56 -16.07 43.12
N LEU A 444 -25.31 -17.34 43.40
CA LEU A 444 -24.00 -18.00 43.22
C LEU A 444 -23.58 -18.09 41.73
N GLU A 445 -24.55 -18.25 40.86
CA GLU A 445 -24.34 -18.31 39.39
C GLU A 445 -24.26 -16.93 38.74
N TRP A 446 -24.60 -15.84 39.46
CA TRP A 446 -24.57 -14.49 38.93
C TRP A 446 -23.14 -14.03 38.64
N LYS A 447 -22.95 -13.57 37.40
CA LYS A 447 -21.66 -13.01 36.95
C LYS A 447 -21.67 -11.48 37.05
N GLY A 448 -20.73 -10.93 37.81
CA GLY A 448 -20.55 -9.50 37.93
C GLY A 448 -20.04 -8.84 36.63
N PRO A 449 -20.11 -7.50 36.52
CA PRO A 449 -19.66 -6.76 35.32
C PRO A 449 -18.19 -6.96 34.96
N ARG A 450 -17.34 -7.44 35.89
CA ARG A 450 -15.91 -7.69 35.68
C ARG A 450 -15.63 -9.11 35.18
N GLU A 451 -16.60 -10.00 35.23
CA GLU A 451 -16.48 -11.42 34.88
C GLU A 451 -17.06 -11.71 33.48
N ARG A 452 -17.68 -10.69 32.88
CA ARG A 452 -18.27 -10.68 31.53
C ARG A 452 -17.31 -9.91 30.56
#